data_81197e09f6d317f421bb9a2244cc05ff
#
_entry.id   81197e09f6d317f421bb9a2244cc05ff
#
_cell.length_a   1.000
_cell.length_b   1.000
_cell.length_c   1.000
_cell.angle_alpha   90.00
_cell.angle_beta   90.00
_cell.angle_gamma   90.00
#
_symmetry.space_group_name_H-M   'P 1'
#
loop_
_entity.id
_entity.type
_entity.pdbx_description
1 polymer ?
#
loop_
_entity_poly.entity_id
_entity_poly.type
_entity_poly.pdbx_seq_one_letter_code
_entity_poly.pdbx_strand_id
1 'polypeptide(L)'
;MSTVNRRLLPRLHGSAVLVPVKAFAHAKARLAPVLDPLSRARLAQSMAECVIRAASPLPVAVVCDDETVAKWAAVVGAHIVWTPGKGLNGAVAEGVARLYAAGASEIVVAHADLPLATSFVPLLGFAGVTLVPDRRADGTNVACVPGCSGFRFSYGPGSFERHCAEAQRCGLALRVLHHARLSWDVDIPDDLAGDLAANLAGDLAGNLAGGLADGTSVRAATNVSARANHVP
;
A
#
# COMPACT_ATOMS: atom_id res chain seq x y z
N MET A 1 25.83 -6.92 1.85
CA MET A 1 25.22 -6.03 0.83
C MET A 1 23.99 -6.74 0.30
N SER A 2 22.81 -6.33 0.79
CA SER A 2 21.54 -6.95 0.43
C SER A 2 21.11 -6.46 -0.95
N THR A 3 21.04 -7.37 -1.91
CA THR A 3 20.54 -7.09 -3.25
C THR A 3 19.02 -7.08 -3.21
N VAL A 4 18.43 -5.94 -2.83
CA VAL A 4 17.02 -5.70 -3.16
C VAL A 4 16.91 -5.84 -4.67
N ASN A 5 16.15 -6.84 -5.12
CA ASN A 5 16.04 -7.18 -6.53
C ASN A 5 15.39 -5.99 -7.27
N ARG A 6 16.23 -5.14 -7.86
CA ARG A 6 15.83 -3.95 -8.66
C ARG A 6 15.30 -4.38 -10.04
N ARG A 7 14.37 -5.35 -10.06
CA ARG A 7 13.75 -5.74 -11.32
C ARG A 7 13.11 -4.49 -11.94
N LEU A 8 13.41 -4.29 -13.22
CA LEU A 8 12.66 -3.34 -14.04
C LEU A 8 11.18 -3.68 -13.92
N LEU A 9 10.34 -2.66 -13.85
CA LEU A 9 8.89 -2.85 -13.90
C LEU A 9 8.56 -3.62 -15.18
N PRO A 10 7.62 -4.59 -15.13
CA PRO A 10 7.15 -5.25 -16.34
C PRO A 10 6.48 -4.21 -17.24
N ARG A 11 6.29 -4.55 -18.50
CA ARG A 11 5.50 -3.71 -19.39
C ARG A 11 4.06 -3.65 -18.88
N LEU A 12 3.58 -2.44 -18.63
CA LEU A 12 2.25 -2.17 -18.13
C LEU A 12 1.33 -1.74 -19.26
N HIS A 13 0.04 -1.91 -19.07
CA HIS A 13 -1.00 -1.44 -19.98
C HIS A 13 -2.17 -0.91 -19.17
N GLY A 14 -2.69 0.28 -19.52
CA GLY A 14 -3.81 0.89 -18.80
C GLY A 14 -3.40 1.49 -17.47
N SER A 15 -4.17 1.19 -16.41
CA SER A 15 -4.01 1.81 -15.10
C SER A 15 -3.10 1.00 -14.19
N ALA A 16 -2.39 1.68 -13.29
CA ALA A 16 -1.55 1.07 -12.24
C ALA A 16 -1.71 1.81 -10.92
N VAL A 17 -1.40 1.15 -9.80
CA VAL A 17 -1.45 1.74 -8.45
C VAL A 17 -0.03 1.92 -7.91
N LEU A 18 0.25 3.08 -7.36
CA LEU A 18 1.48 3.41 -6.64
C LEU A 18 1.16 3.64 -5.17
N VAL A 19 1.84 2.92 -4.28
CA VAL A 19 1.65 3.04 -2.83
C VAL A 19 2.98 3.48 -2.20
N PRO A 20 3.09 4.72 -1.71
CA PRO A 20 4.26 5.16 -0.95
C PRO A 20 4.22 4.54 0.45
N VAL A 21 5.30 3.84 0.82
CA VAL A 21 5.43 3.19 2.13
C VAL A 21 6.76 3.57 2.76
N LYS A 22 6.71 4.17 3.95
CA LYS A 22 7.88 4.45 4.80
C LYS A 22 8.22 3.25 5.68
N ALA A 23 9.42 3.27 6.28
CA ALA A 23 9.83 2.28 7.26
C ALA A 23 8.75 2.07 8.34
N PHE A 24 8.25 0.85 8.49
CA PHE A 24 7.19 0.52 9.44
C PHE A 24 7.60 0.84 10.89
N ALA A 25 8.88 0.67 11.23
CA ALA A 25 9.40 0.97 12.57
C ALA A 25 9.18 2.43 13.01
N HIS A 26 9.08 3.35 12.04
CA HIS A 26 8.87 4.77 12.30
C HIS A 26 7.45 5.24 11.95
N ALA A 27 6.58 4.31 11.56
CA ALA A 27 5.22 4.65 11.17
C ALA A 27 4.36 5.07 12.37
N LYS A 28 3.34 5.89 12.10
CA LYS A 28 2.26 6.23 13.02
C LYS A 28 2.74 6.76 14.38
N ALA A 29 3.76 7.64 14.38
CA ALA A 29 4.32 8.21 15.61
C ALA A 29 3.26 8.94 16.47
N ARG A 30 2.23 9.52 15.86
CA ARG A 30 1.12 10.18 16.58
C ARG A 30 0.23 9.23 17.37
N LEU A 31 0.30 7.92 17.10
CA LEU A 31 -0.39 6.89 17.87
C LEU A 31 0.41 6.41 19.10
N ALA A 32 1.60 6.97 19.37
CA ALA A 32 2.43 6.58 20.52
C ALA A 32 1.74 6.67 21.90
N PRO A 33 0.77 7.57 22.14
CA PRO A 33 0.04 7.57 23.41
C PRO A 33 -0.82 6.33 23.66
N VAL A 34 -1.21 5.58 22.62
CA VAL A 34 -2.15 4.45 22.72
C VAL A 34 -1.60 3.13 22.19
N LEU A 35 -0.50 3.16 21.41
CA LEU A 35 0.12 1.97 20.82
C LEU A 35 1.64 1.98 21.02
N ASP A 36 2.19 0.85 21.45
CA ASP A 36 3.63 0.63 21.49
C ASP A 36 4.25 0.58 20.07
N PRO A 37 5.59 0.71 19.95
CA PRO A 37 6.25 0.76 18.64
C PRO A 37 5.97 -0.45 17.74
N LEU A 38 5.91 -1.67 18.32
CA LEU A 38 5.66 -2.89 17.56
C LEU A 38 4.22 -2.95 17.04
N SER A 39 3.27 -2.59 17.87
CA SER A 39 1.84 -2.50 17.51
C SER A 39 1.61 -1.46 16.42
N ARG A 40 2.29 -0.31 16.47
CA ARG A 40 2.23 0.70 15.41
C ARG A 40 2.79 0.20 14.08
N ALA A 41 3.93 -0.50 14.12
CA ALA A 41 4.53 -1.08 12.93
C ALA A 41 3.62 -2.14 12.27
N ARG A 42 3.02 -3.02 13.08
CA ARG A 42 2.05 -4.04 12.62
C ARG A 42 0.80 -3.39 12.03
N LEU A 43 0.25 -2.38 12.70
CA LEU A 43 -0.90 -1.63 12.19
C LEU A 43 -0.60 -1.00 10.83
N ALA A 44 0.54 -0.32 10.70
CA ALA A 44 0.95 0.29 9.43
C ALA A 44 1.12 -0.74 8.32
N GLN A 45 1.68 -1.89 8.63
CA GLN A 45 1.83 -2.99 7.68
C GLN A 45 0.46 -3.56 7.26
N SER A 46 -0.44 -3.83 8.21
CA SER A 46 -1.79 -4.35 7.93
C SER A 46 -2.61 -3.39 7.06
N MET A 47 -2.55 -2.09 7.34
CA MET A 47 -3.22 -1.07 6.50
C MET A 47 -2.63 -1.03 5.08
N ALA A 48 -1.30 -1.08 4.95
CA ALA A 48 -0.65 -1.14 3.64
C ALA A 48 -1.05 -2.39 2.85
N GLU A 49 -1.19 -3.54 3.50
CA GLU A 49 -1.70 -4.77 2.88
C GLU A 49 -3.16 -4.61 2.41
N CYS A 50 -3.99 -3.92 3.19
CA CYS A 50 -5.37 -3.61 2.79
C CYS A 50 -5.39 -2.77 1.51
N VAL A 51 -4.57 -1.73 1.43
CA VAL A 51 -4.44 -0.87 0.24
C VAL A 51 -3.94 -1.67 -0.98
N ILE A 52 -2.95 -2.55 -0.79
CA ILE A 52 -2.45 -3.41 -1.87
C ILE A 52 -3.53 -4.38 -2.37
N ARG A 53 -4.30 -5.00 -1.46
CA ARG A 53 -5.44 -5.85 -1.84
C ARG A 53 -6.50 -5.08 -2.61
N ALA A 54 -6.80 -3.84 -2.19
CA ALA A 54 -7.75 -2.95 -2.87
C ALA A 54 -7.31 -2.55 -4.28
N ALA A 55 -6.03 -2.68 -4.61
CA ALA A 55 -5.52 -2.42 -5.96
C ALA A 55 -5.92 -3.50 -6.97
N SER A 56 -6.25 -4.71 -6.54
CA SER A 56 -6.63 -5.80 -7.46
C SER A 56 -7.84 -5.41 -8.33
N PRO A 57 -7.82 -5.71 -9.64
CA PRO A 57 -6.82 -6.50 -10.40
C PRO A 57 -5.68 -5.67 -11.02
N LEU A 58 -5.49 -4.42 -10.62
CA LEU A 58 -4.47 -3.53 -11.20
C LEU A 58 -3.06 -3.93 -10.73
N PRO A 59 -2.04 -3.75 -11.57
CA PRO A 59 -0.66 -3.88 -11.14
C PRO A 59 -0.35 -2.83 -10.07
N VAL A 60 0.31 -3.26 -8.99
CA VAL A 60 0.67 -2.39 -7.88
C VAL A 60 2.17 -2.29 -7.70
N ALA A 61 2.65 -1.08 -7.47
CA ALA A 61 4.03 -0.80 -7.10
C ALA A 61 4.10 -0.10 -5.75
N VAL A 62 5.04 -0.54 -4.91
CA VAL A 62 5.40 0.12 -3.65
C VAL A 62 6.63 0.97 -3.88
N VAL A 63 6.53 2.27 -3.60
CA VAL A 63 7.69 3.15 -3.59
C VAL A 63 8.20 3.30 -2.16
N CYS A 64 9.48 2.97 -1.94
CA CYS A 64 10.09 2.94 -0.61
C CYS A 64 11.62 3.19 -0.66
N ASP A 65 12.19 3.44 0.52
CA ASP A 65 13.63 3.59 0.77
C ASP A 65 14.12 2.74 1.97
N ASP A 66 13.31 1.80 2.43
CA ASP A 66 13.58 0.89 3.53
C ASP A 66 13.62 -0.57 3.05
N GLU A 67 14.69 -1.32 3.38
CA GLU A 67 14.87 -2.70 2.92
C GLU A 67 13.82 -3.66 3.49
N THR A 68 13.33 -3.42 4.70
CA THR A 68 12.28 -4.25 5.32
C THR A 68 10.97 -4.09 4.57
N VAL A 69 10.62 -2.85 4.22
CA VAL A 69 9.46 -2.54 3.38
C VAL A 69 9.62 -3.17 1.99
N ALA A 70 10.79 -3.08 1.37
CA ALA A 70 11.01 -3.67 0.05
C ALA A 70 10.87 -5.20 0.07
N LYS A 71 11.39 -5.89 1.10
CA LYS A 71 11.21 -7.33 1.28
C LYS A 71 9.75 -7.71 1.47
N TRP A 72 9.05 -6.98 2.32
CA TRP A 72 7.62 -7.15 2.54
C TRP A 72 6.82 -6.94 1.24
N ALA A 73 7.08 -5.86 0.50
CA ALA A 73 6.41 -5.57 -0.76
C ALA A 73 6.56 -6.71 -1.78
N ALA A 74 7.75 -7.34 -1.84
CA ALA A 74 7.98 -8.51 -2.68
C ALA A 74 7.13 -9.72 -2.25
N VAL A 75 6.97 -9.95 -0.94
CA VAL A 75 6.15 -11.05 -0.39
C VAL A 75 4.67 -10.87 -0.72
N VAL A 76 4.15 -9.64 -0.63
CA VAL A 76 2.74 -9.35 -0.97
C VAL A 76 2.51 -9.18 -2.48
N GLY A 77 3.51 -9.44 -3.32
CA GLY A 77 3.40 -9.45 -4.78
C GLY A 77 3.45 -8.08 -5.45
N ALA A 78 3.82 -7.02 -4.72
CA ALA A 78 3.98 -5.69 -5.29
C ALA A 78 5.33 -5.51 -6.00
N HIS A 79 5.34 -4.71 -7.06
CA HIS A 79 6.58 -4.25 -7.68
C HIS A 79 7.28 -3.22 -6.77
N ILE A 80 8.61 -3.19 -6.79
CA ILE A 80 9.38 -2.30 -5.93
C ILE A 80 9.96 -1.15 -6.75
N VAL A 81 9.65 0.08 -6.34
CA VAL A 81 10.28 1.30 -6.84
C VAL A 81 11.18 1.85 -5.74
N TRP A 82 12.48 1.60 -5.86
CA TRP A 82 13.46 2.01 -4.85
C TRP A 82 13.88 3.46 -5.05
N THR A 83 13.68 4.32 -4.02
CA THR A 83 13.89 5.78 -4.10
C THR A 83 14.53 6.35 -2.84
N PRO A 84 15.79 5.98 -2.53
CA PRO A 84 16.44 6.41 -1.30
C PRO A 84 16.60 7.92 -1.24
N GLY A 85 16.31 8.51 -0.08
CA GLY A 85 16.60 9.91 0.23
C GLY A 85 15.73 10.95 -0.49
N LYS A 86 14.66 10.54 -1.23
CA LYS A 86 13.83 11.49 -2.00
C LYS A 86 12.68 12.12 -1.23
N GLY A 87 12.40 11.65 -0.02
CA GLY A 87 11.20 12.04 0.72
C GLY A 87 9.91 11.65 0.00
N LEU A 88 8.74 11.93 0.59
CA LEU A 88 7.46 11.47 0.05
C LEU A 88 7.18 12.00 -1.36
N ASN A 89 7.25 13.30 -1.54
CA ASN A 89 6.90 13.94 -2.82
C ASN A 89 7.83 13.52 -3.96
N GLY A 90 9.14 13.48 -3.70
CA GLY A 90 10.13 13.04 -4.68
C GLY A 90 10.03 11.55 -5.01
N ALA A 91 9.73 10.71 -4.02
CA ALA A 91 9.51 9.28 -4.20
C ALA A 91 8.26 9.02 -5.06
N VAL A 92 7.15 9.70 -4.77
CA VAL A 92 5.92 9.58 -5.57
C VAL A 92 6.15 10.05 -7.00
N ALA A 93 6.78 11.20 -7.20
CA ALA A 93 7.07 11.71 -8.54
C ALA A 93 7.93 10.72 -9.37
N GLU A 94 8.97 10.15 -8.76
CA GLU A 94 9.80 9.12 -9.40
C GLU A 94 8.99 7.85 -9.68
N GLY A 95 8.15 7.41 -8.74
CA GLY A 95 7.30 6.23 -8.89
C GLY A 95 6.33 6.38 -10.07
N VAL A 96 5.65 7.51 -10.15
CA VAL A 96 4.73 7.84 -11.26
C VAL A 96 5.49 7.86 -12.59
N ALA A 97 6.66 8.51 -12.65
CA ALA A 97 7.48 8.54 -13.86
C ALA A 97 7.89 7.15 -14.33
N ARG A 98 8.28 6.26 -13.40
CA ARG A 98 8.66 4.87 -13.74
C ARG A 98 7.48 4.02 -14.18
N LEU A 99 6.30 4.16 -13.55
CA LEU A 99 5.09 3.45 -13.99
C LEU A 99 4.66 3.91 -15.38
N TYR A 100 4.70 5.22 -15.64
CA TYR A 100 4.43 5.76 -16.95
C TYR A 100 5.43 5.24 -18.02
N ALA A 101 6.72 5.27 -17.73
CA ALA A 101 7.76 4.73 -18.61
C ALA A 101 7.59 3.21 -18.86
N ALA A 102 7.01 2.48 -17.90
CA ALA A 102 6.67 1.06 -18.06
C ALA A 102 5.40 0.83 -18.91
N GLY A 103 4.64 1.89 -19.24
CA GLY A 103 3.46 1.82 -20.13
C GLY A 103 2.12 2.08 -19.44
N ALA A 104 2.10 2.45 -18.16
CA ALA A 104 0.84 2.84 -17.49
C ALA A 104 0.36 4.18 -18.03
N SER A 105 -0.88 4.26 -18.50
CA SER A 105 -1.50 5.49 -19.00
C SER A 105 -2.16 6.31 -17.91
N GLU A 106 -2.58 5.67 -16.84
CA GLU A 106 -3.27 6.27 -15.69
C GLU A 106 -2.69 5.69 -14.40
N ILE A 107 -2.41 6.53 -13.41
CA ILE A 107 -1.74 6.10 -12.19
C ILE A 107 -2.53 6.57 -10.99
N VAL A 108 -2.93 5.62 -10.14
CA VAL A 108 -3.54 5.86 -8.84
C VAL A 108 -2.44 5.89 -7.79
N VAL A 109 -2.19 7.05 -7.21
CA VAL A 109 -1.33 7.18 -6.03
C VAL A 109 -2.22 7.09 -4.79
N ALA A 110 -2.08 6.03 -4.00
CA ALA A 110 -2.87 5.80 -2.79
C ALA A 110 -1.96 5.74 -1.57
N HIS A 111 -2.31 6.46 -0.50
CA HIS A 111 -1.61 6.37 0.78
C HIS A 111 -1.78 4.97 1.39
N ALA A 112 -0.78 4.53 2.16
CA ALA A 112 -0.72 3.18 2.73
C ALA A 112 -1.54 2.99 4.03
N ASP A 113 -2.25 4.01 4.48
CA ASP A 113 -2.93 4.07 5.78
C ASP A 113 -4.45 4.15 5.66
N LEU A 114 -4.99 3.53 4.60
CA LEU A 114 -6.42 3.47 4.29
C LEU A 114 -7.00 2.09 4.63
N PRO A 115 -7.32 1.81 5.91
CA PRO A 115 -7.73 0.47 6.36
C PRO A 115 -9.06 -0.01 5.79
N LEU A 116 -9.87 0.92 5.28
CA LEU A 116 -11.19 0.61 4.72
C LEU A 116 -11.19 0.56 3.18
N ALA A 117 -10.02 0.68 2.53
CA ALA A 117 -9.94 0.62 1.08
C ALA A 117 -10.37 -0.76 0.57
N THR A 118 -11.24 -0.78 -0.45
CA THR A 118 -11.76 -2.02 -1.04
C THR A 118 -11.52 -2.11 -2.54
N SER A 119 -11.48 -0.98 -3.25
CA SER A 119 -11.19 -0.93 -4.68
C SER A 119 -10.84 0.48 -5.11
N PHE A 120 -9.94 0.59 -6.10
CA PHE A 120 -9.62 1.85 -6.79
C PHE A 120 -10.26 1.95 -8.19
N VAL A 121 -10.92 0.89 -8.64
CA VAL A 121 -11.58 0.86 -9.97
C VAL A 121 -12.55 2.02 -10.20
N PRO A 122 -13.35 2.48 -9.21
CA PRO A 122 -14.27 3.62 -9.41
C PRO A 122 -13.58 4.96 -9.70
N LEU A 123 -12.26 5.06 -9.46
CA LEU A 123 -11.46 6.27 -9.71
C LEU A 123 -11.01 6.38 -11.17
N LEU A 124 -11.05 5.28 -11.91
CA LEU A 124 -10.44 5.15 -13.23
C LEU A 124 -11.31 5.74 -14.34
N GLY A 125 -10.69 5.95 -15.51
CA GLY A 125 -11.37 6.31 -16.75
C GLY A 125 -11.88 7.75 -16.82
N PHE A 126 -11.50 8.62 -15.88
CA PHE A 126 -11.81 10.04 -15.97
C PHE A 126 -10.71 10.76 -16.76
N ALA A 127 -11.12 11.53 -17.79
CA ALA A 127 -10.20 12.29 -18.62
C ALA A 127 -9.65 13.54 -17.88
N GLY A 128 -8.90 13.33 -16.80
CA GLY A 128 -8.38 14.38 -15.95
C GLY A 128 -7.78 13.84 -14.67
N VAL A 129 -7.84 14.62 -13.61
CA VAL A 129 -7.36 14.25 -12.26
C VAL A 129 -8.55 13.92 -11.37
N THR A 130 -8.53 12.76 -10.70
CA THR A 130 -9.48 12.46 -9.62
C THR A 130 -8.74 12.54 -8.30
N LEU A 131 -9.24 13.33 -7.36
CA LEU A 131 -8.72 13.45 -6.00
C LEU A 131 -9.75 12.93 -4.99
N VAL A 132 -9.25 12.16 -4.03
CA VAL A 132 -10.00 11.77 -2.84
C VAL A 132 -9.34 12.46 -1.64
N PRO A 133 -9.97 13.48 -1.04
CA PRO A 133 -9.45 14.11 0.17
C PRO A 133 -9.56 13.18 1.37
N ASP A 134 -8.81 13.48 2.43
CA ASP A 134 -9.06 12.94 3.74
C ASP A 134 -10.42 13.44 4.31
N ARG A 135 -10.84 12.93 5.46
CA ARG A 135 -12.10 13.32 6.12
C ARG A 135 -12.15 14.79 6.53
N ARG A 136 -10.99 15.42 6.68
CA ARG A 136 -10.83 16.82 7.11
C ARG A 136 -10.73 17.78 5.93
N ALA A 137 -10.66 17.25 4.71
CA ALA A 137 -10.40 17.97 3.46
C ALA A 137 -9.10 18.81 3.51
N ASP A 138 -8.12 18.39 4.31
CA ASP A 138 -6.78 18.96 4.41
C ASP A 138 -5.76 18.17 3.58
N GLY A 139 -5.77 16.86 3.73
CA GLY A 139 -4.90 15.93 3.02
C GLY A 139 -5.53 15.36 1.75
N THR A 140 -4.70 14.72 0.92
CA THR A 140 -5.12 13.93 -0.23
C THR A 140 -4.75 12.47 0.00
N ASN A 141 -5.74 11.63 0.22
CA ASN A 141 -5.54 10.20 0.46
C ASN A 141 -5.28 9.42 -0.83
N VAL A 142 -6.00 9.78 -1.90
CA VAL A 142 -5.80 9.16 -3.21
C VAL A 142 -5.82 10.22 -4.31
N ALA A 143 -4.88 10.11 -5.25
CA ALA A 143 -4.84 10.91 -6.47
C ALA A 143 -4.73 9.97 -7.68
N CYS A 144 -5.68 10.03 -8.60
CA CYS A 144 -5.63 9.34 -9.87
C CYS A 144 -5.29 10.36 -10.97
N VAL A 145 -4.16 10.17 -11.64
CA VAL A 145 -3.62 11.14 -12.60
C VAL A 145 -3.26 10.46 -13.94
N PRO A 146 -3.41 11.15 -15.08
CA PRO A 146 -2.83 10.68 -16.33
C PRO A 146 -1.31 10.61 -16.24
N GLY A 147 -0.69 9.55 -16.73
CA GLY A 147 0.74 9.29 -16.58
C GLY A 147 1.65 10.38 -17.17
N CYS A 148 1.20 11.04 -18.25
CA CYS A 148 1.97 12.09 -18.95
C CYS A 148 1.54 13.51 -18.57
N SER A 149 0.77 13.69 -17.50
CA SER A 149 0.11 14.96 -17.16
C SER A 149 1.04 16.09 -16.71
N GLY A 150 2.27 15.78 -16.31
CA GLY A 150 3.16 16.75 -15.66
C GLY A 150 2.68 17.22 -14.28
N PHE A 151 1.73 16.50 -13.69
CA PHE A 151 1.17 16.78 -12.37
C PHE A 151 2.25 16.65 -11.27
N ARG A 152 2.38 17.65 -10.43
CA ARG A 152 3.36 17.72 -9.35
C ARG A 152 2.69 17.41 -8.02
N PHE A 153 3.16 16.37 -7.35
CA PHE A 153 2.66 16.00 -6.04
C PHE A 153 3.25 16.89 -4.95
N SER A 154 2.40 17.34 -4.02
CA SER A 154 2.74 18.24 -2.91
C SER A 154 2.03 17.79 -1.63
N TYR A 155 2.33 16.55 -1.18
CA TYR A 155 1.78 15.98 0.05
C TYR A 155 2.25 16.73 1.30
N GLY A 156 1.49 16.63 2.37
CA GLY A 156 1.65 17.31 3.64
C GLY A 156 0.41 18.14 3.97
N PRO A 157 0.38 18.90 5.09
CA PRO A 157 -0.75 19.74 5.47
C PRO A 157 -1.21 20.65 4.33
N GLY A 158 -2.51 20.77 4.07
CA GLY A 158 -3.10 21.51 2.96
C GLY A 158 -2.85 20.92 1.58
N SER A 159 -2.49 19.63 1.48
CA SER A 159 -2.16 18.99 0.20
C SER A 159 -3.36 18.89 -0.73
N PHE A 160 -4.57 18.79 -0.21
CA PHE A 160 -5.77 18.70 -1.04
C PHE A 160 -5.95 19.97 -1.89
N GLU A 161 -5.88 21.13 -1.27
CA GLU A 161 -6.01 22.43 -1.97
C GLU A 161 -4.88 22.59 -3.00
N ARG A 162 -3.62 22.27 -2.63
CA ARG A 162 -2.48 22.34 -3.56
C ARG A 162 -2.64 21.42 -4.75
N HIS A 163 -3.16 20.21 -4.57
CA HIS A 163 -3.40 19.31 -5.68
C HIS A 163 -4.55 19.75 -6.58
N CYS A 164 -5.59 20.39 -6.03
CA CYS A 164 -6.65 21.03 -6.84
C CYS A 164 -6.06 22.14 -7.71
N ALA A 165 -5.25 23.04 -7.14
CA ALA A 165 -4.58 24.09 -7.86
C ALA A 165 -3.61 23.56 -8.93
N GLU A 166 -2.92 22.45 -8.63
CA GLU A 166 -2.02 21.80 -9.58
C GLU A 166 -2.76 21.21 -10.79
N ALA A 167 -3.94 20.60 -10.58
CA ALA A 167 -4.77 20.15 -11.69
C ALA A 167 -5.15 21.30 -12.62
N GLN A 168 -5.54 22.45 -12.05
CA GLN A 168 -5.84 23.67 -12.81
C GLN A 168 -4.60 24.19 -13.55
N ARG A 169 -3.43 24.23 -12.89
CA ARG A 169 -2.16 24.66 -13.52
C ARG A 169 -1.82 23.80 -14.73
N CYS A 170 -2.10 22.50 -14.66
CA CYS A 170 -1.87 21.55 -15.76
C CYS A 170 -2.97 21.62 -16.85
N GLY A 171 -4.00 22.43 -16.69
CA GLY A 171 -5.14 22.47 -17.64
C GLY A 171 -5.96 21.18 -17.64
N LEU A 172 -5.92 20.40 -16.55
CA LEU A 172 -6.61 19.10 -16.43
C LEU A 172 -7.99 19.30 -15.80
N ALA A 173 -8.98 18.59 -16.33
CA ALA A 173 -10.26 18.47 -15.65
C ALA A 173 -10.08 17.86 -14.26
N LEU A 174 -10.79 18.37 -13.27
CA LEU A 174 -10.70 17.90 -11.89
C LEU A 174 -12.01 17.26 -11.47
N ARG A 175 -11.92 16.05 -10.93
CA ARG A 175 -13.00 15.36 -10.22
C ARG A 175 -12.60 15.17 -8.76
N VAL A 176 -13.38 15.72 -7.84
CA VAL A 176 -13.25 15.45 -6.41
C VAL A 176 -14.26 14.38 -6.02
N LEU A 177 -13.79 13.31 -5.41
CA LEU A 177 -14.63 12.21 -4.97
C LEU A 177 -14.55 12.07 -3.45
N HIS A 178 -15.62 12.45 -2.75
CA HIS A 178 -15.76 12.17 -1.32
C HIS A 178 -16.22 10.72 -1.14
N HIS A 179 -15.30 9.84 -0.79
CA HIS A 179 -15.55 8.42 -0.68
C HIS A 179 -15.31 7.94 0.75
N ALA A 180 -16.36 7.57 1.48
CA ALA A 180 -16.32 7.30 2.91
C ALA A 180 -15.16 6.37 3.34
N ARG A 181 -14.85 5.33 2.57
CA ARG A 181 -13.79 4.37 2.88
C ARG A 181 -12.39 4.86 2.48
N LEU A 182 -12.24 5.55 1.34
CA LEU A 182 -10.95 6.04 0.86
C LEU A 182 -10.55 7.37 1.50
N SER A 183 -11.52 8.11 2.06
CA SER A 183 -11.24 9.31 2.84
C SER A 183 -10.85 9.00 4.30
N TRP A 184 -10.92 7.71 4.71
CA TRP A 184 -10.60 7.31 6.07
C TRP A 184 -9.15 6.84 6.16
N ASP A 185 -8.28 7.72 6.61
CA ASP A 185 -6.92 7.44 7.03
C ASP A 185 -6.83 7.37 8.56
N VAL A 186 -5.83 6.66 9.08
CA VAL A 186 -5.60 6.49 10.51
C VAL A 186 -4.32 7.21 10.92
N ASP A 187 -4.41 8.38 11.52
CA ASP A 187 -3.26 9.20 11.90
C ASP A 187 -3.17 9.52 13.39
N ILE A 188 -4.29 9.65 14.09
CA ILE A 188 -4.37 10.00 15.51
C ILE A 188 -5.22 8.96 16.26
N PRO A 189 -5.14 8.90 17.61
CA PRO A 189 -5.90 7.93 18.41
C PRO A 189 -7.40 7.91 18.13
N ASP A 190 -8.01 9.05 17.88
CA ASP A 190 -9.45 9.16 17.59
C ASP A 190 -9.84 8.45 16.28
N ASP A 191 -8.89 8.26 15.34
CA ASP A 191 -9.14 7.55 14.10
C ASP A 191 -9.27 6.03 14.31
N LEU A 192 -8.85 5.52 15.47
CA LEU A 192 -8.99 4.12 15.88
C LEU A 192 -10.31 3.82 16.59
N ALA A 193 -11.16 4.83 16.85
CA ALA A 193 -12.40 4.66 17.59
C ALA A 193 -13.48 3.94 16.77
N GLY A 194 -14.35 3.16 17.46
CA GLY A 194 -15.52 2.51 16.87
C GLY A 194 -15.22 1.15 16.21
N ASP A 195 -16.09 0.74 15.28
CA ASP A 195 -16.04 -0.56 14.59
C ASP A 195 -14.71 -0.81 13.84
N LEU A 196 -13.97 0.25 13.54
CA LEU A 196 -12.65 0.17 12.90
C LEU A 196 -11.63 -0.50 13.82
N ALA A 197 -11.65 -0.19 15.14
CA ALA A 197 -10.75 -0.83 16.11
C ALA A 197 -11.02 -2.33 16.22
N ALA A 198 -12.27 -2.75 16.16
CA ALA A 198 -12.67 -4.17 16.19
C ALA A 198 -12.23 -4.90 14.91
N ASN A 199 -12.41 -4.30 13.75
CA ASN A 199 -11.99 -4.88 12.47
C ASN A 199 -10.47 -4.98 12.34
N LEU A 200 -9.72 -3.94 12.73
CA LEU A 200 -8.26 -3.97 12.72
C LEU A 200 -7.68 -4.94 13.77
N ALA A 201 -8.33 -5.07 14.94
CA ALA A 201 -7.93 -6.05 15.96
C ALA A 201 -8.18 -7.49 15.49
N GLY A 202 -9.27 -7.74 14.76
CA GLY A 202 -9.58 -9.03 14.14
C GLY A 202 -8.54 -9.44 13.09
N ASP A 203 -8.16 -8.52 12.20
CA ASP A 203 -7.12 -8.75 11.19
C ASP A 203 -5.73 -8.96 11.81
N LEU A 204 -5.40 -8.22 12.87
CA LEU A 204 -4.15 -8.41 13.63
C LEU A 204 -4.11 -9.76 14.34
N ALA A 205 -5.22 -10.23 14.89
CA ALA A 205 -5.33 -11.53 15.54
C ALA A 205 -5.28 -12.68 14.51
N GLY A 206 -5.92 -12.52 13.35
CA GLY A 206 -5.90 -13.48 12.25
C GLY A 206 -4.49 -13.68 11.66
N ASN A 207 -3.73 -12.60 11.49
CA ASN A 207 -2.34 -12.67 11.02
C ASN A 207 -1.39 -13.29 12.05
N LEU A 208 -1.66 -13.16 13.36
CA LEU A 208 -0.90 -13.84 14.42
C LEU A 208 -1.16 -15.35 14.44
N ALA A 209 -2.39 -15.79 14.16
CA ALA A 209 -2.74 -17.20 14.10
C ALA A 209 -2.19 -17.90 12.83
N GLY A 210 -2.15 -17.21 11.69
CA GLY A 210 -1.58 -17.74 10.44
C GLY A 210 -0.06 -17.89 10.47
N GLY A 211 0.66 -17.03 11.19
CA GLY A 211 2.12 -17.11 11.32
C GLY A 211 2.65 -18.21 12.25
N LEU A 212 1.79 -18.82 13.08
CA LEU A 212 2.15 -19.94 13.96
C LEU A 212 1.89 -21.33 13.34
N ALA A 213 1.19 -21.43 12.22
CA ALA A 213 0.84 -22.68 11.58
C ALA A 213 1.92 -23.24 10.64
N ASP A 214 2.95 -22.49 10.26
CA ASP A 214 4.01 -22.90 9.33
C ASP A 214 5.31 -23.37 9.99
N GLY A 215 5.31 -23.63 11.28
CA GLY A 215 6.44 -24.18 12.02
C GLY A 215 6.18 -25.58 12.57
N THR A 216 6.82 -26.56 11.97
CA THR A 216 7.01 -27.95 12.43
C THR A 216 5.95 -28.99 12.05
N SER A 217 6.12 -29.61 10.87
CA SER A 217 5.82 -31.03 10.70
C SER A 217 7.10 -31.78 10.30
N VAL A 218 7.86 -32.15 11.31
CA VAL A 218 8.89 -33.20 11.16
C VAL A 218 8.16 -34.57 11.11
N ARG A 219 8.06 -35.15 9.94
CA ARG A 219 7.63 -36.58 9.80
C ARG A 219 8.74 -37.44 10.32
N ALA A 220 8.53 -38.08 11.46
CA ALA A 220 9.28 -39.22 11.91
C ALA A 220 8.94 -40.42 10.99
N ALA A 221 9.94 -40.90 10.25
CA ALA A 221 9.86 -42.15 9.53
C ALA A 221 10.03 -43.30 10.54
N THR A 222 8.94 -43.97 10.87
CA THR A 222 8.99 -45.27 11.54
C THR A 222 8.97 -46.40 10.50
N ASN A 223 10.13 -47.00 10.38
CA ASN A 223 10.38 -48.21 9.67
C ASN A 223 9.79 -49.40 10.48
N VAL A 224 8.78 -50.08 9.99
CA VAL A 224 8.37 -51.41 10.54
C VAL A 224 8.43 -52.40 9.42
N SER A 225 9.53 -53.18 9.49
CA SER A 225 9.71 -54.47 8.83
C SER A 225 8.80 -55.48 9.49
N ALA A 226 7.94 -56.15 8.73
CA ALA A 226 7.31 -57.38 9.17
C ALA A 226 7.51 -58.45 8.08
N ARG A 227 8.25 -59.44 8.47
CA ARG A 227 8.59 -60.64 7.70
C ARG A 227 7.39 -61.57 7.51
N ALA A 228 7.46 -62.21 6.41
CA ALA A 228 6.66 -63.38 5.99
C ALA A 228 6.71 -64.57 6.94
N ASN A 229 5.72 -65.41 6.80
CA ASN A 229 5.83 -66.92 6.83
C ASN A 229 4.51 -67.46 6.26
N HIS A 230 4.54 -68.20 5.23
CA HIS A 230 4.88 -69.54 4.91
C HIS A 230 3.66 -70.49 5.05
N VAL A 231 3.11 -70.91 3.92
CA VAL A 231 2.85 -72.29 3.41
C VAL A 231 2.06 -73.32 4.31
N PRO A 232 1.32 -74.31 3.80
CA PRO A 232 1.43 -74.95 2.50
C PRO A 232 0.29 -74.69 1.54
#